data_af329347753db95079ee249cef20a5cd
#
_entry.id   af329347753db95079ee249cef20a5cd
#
_cell.length_a   1.000
_cell.length_b   1.000
_cell.length_c   1.000
_cell.angle_alpha   90.00
_cell.angle_beta   90.00
_cell.angle_gamma   90.00
#
_symmetry.space_group_name_H-M   'P 1'
#
loop_
_entity.id
_entity.type
_entity.pdbx_description
1 polymer ?
#
loop_
_entity_poly.entity_id
_entity_poly.type
_entity_poly.pdbx_seq_one_letter_code
_entity_poly.pdbx_strand_id
1 'polypeptide(L)'
;MDLRQQRFIYSDIYVNNFMSDFNRYLITAALPYANGPIHIGHLAGCYLPADIFVRYQRVRKTDVKFICGTDEHGVAITIKGMKDGMTPREVVDKYYPLIRDSFQEMGISFDIFSWTSKQIHYETVAAFFKKLYDDGLFEERETEQFFDTEKNLFLADRYIIGTCPVCGNE
;
A
#
# COMPACT_ATOMS: atom_id res chain seq x y z
N MET A 1 17.08 32.52 -5.49
CA MET A 1 16.91 31.70 -4.28
C MET A 1 17.47 30.34 -4.61
N ASP A 2 18.67 30.02 -4.10
CA ASP A 2 19.48 28.88 -4.53
C ASP A 2 18.99 27.61 -3.81
N LEU A 3 18.36 26.69 -4.56
CA LEU A 3 17.80 25.41 -4.07
C LEU A 3 18.87 24.37 -3.71
N ARG A 4 20.16 24.74 -3.74
CA ARG A 4 21.28 23.81 -3.49
C ARG A 4 21.72 23.67 -2.04
N GLN A 5 21.11 24.37 -1.08
CA GLN A 5 21.50 24.31 0.35
C GLN A 5 20.53 23.57 1.28
N GLN A 6 19.47 22.94 0.80
CA GLN A 6 18.67 22.00 1.62
C GLN A 6 19.14 20.56 1.43
N ARG A 7 20.45 20.34 1.59
CA ARG A 7 21.01 18.99 1.56
C ARG A 7 21.01 18.36 2.95
N PHE A 8 20.15 17.34 3.12
CA PHE A 8 20.45 16.11 3.86
C PHE A 8 21.02 16.19 5.29
N ILE A 9 20.48 17.05 6.15
CA ILE A 9 20.78 16.97 7.60
C ILE A 9 19.88 15.93 8.29
N TYR A 10 18.78 15.51 7.67
CA TYR A 10 17.82 14.58 8.28
C TYR A 10 18.16 13.09 8.10
N SER A 11 18.94 12.69 7.10
CA SER A 11 19.21 11.27 6.83
C SER A 11 20.27 10.67 7.75
N ASP A 12 21.29 11.41 8.12
CA ASP A 12 22.44 10.84 8.83
C ASP A 12 22.20 10.69 10.35
N ILE A 13 21.40 11.57 10.94
CA ILE A 13 21.09 11.52 12.37
C ILE A 13 20.09 10.41 12.72
N TYR A 14 19.11 10.17 11.85
CA TYR A 14 18.12 9.13 12.10
C TYR A 14 18.62 7.71 11.80
N VAL A 15 19.45 7.52 10.79
CA VAL A 15 19.96 6.20 10.42
C VAL A 15 20.97 5.68 11.43
N ASN A 16 21.84 6.52 11.97
CA ASN A 16 22.88 6.08 12.90
C ASN A 16 22.37 5.76 14.31
N ASN A 17 21.29 6.39 14.79
CA ASN A 17 20.70 6.09 16.10
C ASN A 17 19.65 4.97 16.06
N PHE A 18 19.07 4.64 14.89
CA PHE A 18 18.04 3.60 14.78
C PHE A 18 18.61 2.18 14.63
N MET A 19 19.85 2.03 14.20
CA MET A 19 20.43 0.73 13.82
C MET A 19 21.21 0.02 14.94
N SER A 20 21.49 0.68 16.07
CA SER A 20 22.40 0.12 17.08
C SER A 20 21.73 -0.71 18.19
N ASP A 21 20.43 -0.57 18.43
CA ASP A 21 19.78 -1.13 19.63
C ASP A 21 18.68 -2.17 19.37
N PHE A 22 18.33 -2.46 18.11
CA PHE A 22 17.29 -3.43 17.79
C PHE A 22 17.90 -4.80 17.44
N ASN A 23 17.52 -5.83 18.19
CA ASN A 23 17.88 -7.21 17.90
C ASN A 23 16.92 -7.89 16.91
N ARG A 24 15.84 -7.21 16.56
CA ARG A 24 14.74 -7.76 15.74
C ARG A 24 14.20 -6.70 14.80
N TYR A 25 13.93 -7.09 13.54
CA TYR A 25 13.35 -6.22 12.51
C TYR A 25 12.09 -6.84 11.92
N LEU A 26 11.05 -6.03 11.79
CA LEU A 26 9.90 -6.31 10.93
C LEU A 26 9.96 -5.37 9.72
N ILE A 27 10.15 -5.95 8.55
CA ILE A 27 10.21 -5.22 7.30
C ILE A 27 8.88 -5.38 6.58
N THR A 28 8.32 -4.28 6.15
CA THR A 28 7.10 -4.22 5.33
C THR A 28 7.38 -3.53 4.02
N ALA A 29 6.62 -3.86 2.99
CA ALA A 29 6.60 -3.15 1.71
C ALA A 29 5.18 -2.65 1.44
N ALA A 30 5.04 -1.61 0.62
CA ALA A 30 3.72 -1.11 0.23
C ALA A 30 2.91 -2.23 -0.43
N LEU A 31 1.64 -2.36 -0.04
CA LEU A 31 0.75 -3.35 -0.61
C LEU A 31 0.31 -2.89 -2.01
N PRO A 32 0.61 -3.66 -3.07
CA PRO A 32 0.09 -3.33 -4.40
C PRO A 32 -1.41 -3.59 -4.48
N TYR A 33 -2.14 -2.75 -5.18
CA TYR A 33 -3.55 -3.03 -5.50
C TYR A 33 -3.66 -4.25 -6.41
N ALA A 34 -4.57 -5.17 -6.07
CA ALA A 34 -4.87 -6.35 -6.89
C ALA A 34 -5.77 -6.00 -8.09
N ASN A 35 -5.37 -4.99 -8.90
CA ASN A 35 -6.13 -4.50 -10.07
C ASN A 35 -5.33 -4.51 -11.38
N GLY A 36 -4.12 -5.04 -11.35
CA GLY A 36 -3.22 -5.12 -12.50
C GLY A 36 -1.94 -5.88 -12.18
N PRO A 37 -1.12 -6.21 -13.20
CA PRO A 37 0.19 -6.80 -12.98
C PRO A 37 1.14 -5.78 -12.35
N ILE A 38 2.11 -6.27 -11.60
CA ILE A 38 3.25 -5.44 -11.18
C ILE A 38 4.16 -5.17 -12.38
N HIS A 39 4.90 -4.08 -12.33
CA HIS A 39 5.86 -3.70 -13.36
C HIS A 39 7.22 -3.33 -12.74
N ILE A 40 8.23 -3.12 -13.58
CA ILE A 40 9.61 -2.85 -13.16
C ILE A 40 9.72 -1.67 -12.17
N GLY A 41 8.87 -0.64 -12.30
CA GLY A 41 8.83 0.48 -11.37
C GLY A 41 8.42 0.09 -9.95
N HIS A 42 7.47 -0.82 -9.81
CA HIS A 42 7.12 -1.39 -8.51
C HIS A 42 8.30 -2.18 -7.91
N LEU A 43 8.93 -3.03 -8.72
CA LEU A 43 10.05 -3.86 -8.29
C LEU A 43 11.25 -2.99 -7.86
N ALA A 44 11.70 -2.10 -8.73
CA ALA A 44 12.89 -1.28 -8.48
C ALA A 44 12.68 -0.23 -7.38
N GLY A 45 11.47 0.32 -7.27
CA GLY A 45 11.18 1.40 -6.32
C GLY A 45 10.85 0.92 -4.90
N CYS A 46 10.37 -0.30 -4.72
CA CYS A 46 9.86 -0.76 -3.44
C CYS A 46 10.38 -2.15 -3.04
N TYR A 47 10.07 -3.18 -3.82
CA TYR A 47 10.22 -4.56 -3.37
C TYR A 47 11.66 -5.08 -3.40
N LEU A 48 12.43 -4.76 -4.45
CA LEU A 48 13.85 -5.14 -4.53
C LEU A 48 14.71 -4.46 -3.46
N PRO A 49 14.60 -3.14 -3.22
CA PRO A 49 15.35 -2.51 -2.12
C PRO A 49 15.05 -3.13 -0.76
N ALA A 50 13.78 -3.43 -0.47
CA ALA A 50 13.39 -4.09 0.77
C ALA A 50 13.96 -5.51 0.88
N ASP A 51 13.88 -6.30 -0.19
CA ASP A 51 14.43 -7.66 -0.24
C ASP A 51 15.95 -7.69 -0.07
N ILE A 52 16.67 -6.77 -0.71
CA ILE A 52 18.13 -6.63 -0.56
C ILE A 52 18.47 -6.35 0.92
N PHE A 53 17.77 -5.43 1.57
CA PHE A 53 17.98 -5.13 2.98
C PHE A 53 17.72 -6.36 3.86
N VAL A 54 16.60 -7.07 3.63
CA VAL A 54 16.24 -8.28 4.38
C VAL A 54 17.31 -9.36 4.22
N ARG A 55 17.77 -9.62 2.99
CA ARG A 55 18.83 -10.59 2.71
C ARG A 55 20.13 -10.21 3.40
N TYR A 56 20.49 -8.95 3.39
CA TYR A 56 21.66 -8.45 4.13
C TYR A 56 21.53 -8.72 5.64
N GLN A 57 20.38 -8.47 6.24
CA GLN A 57 20.14 -8.75 7.66
C GLN A 57 20.18 -10.25 7.96
N ARG A 58 19.64 -11.09 7.08
CA ARG A 58 19.70 -12.55 7.23
C ARG A 58 21.14 -13.08 7.17
N VAL A 59 21.99 -12.55 6.28
CA VAL A 59 23.42 -12.89 6.22
C VAL A 59 24.12 -12.51 7.53
N ARG A 60 23.74 -11.39 8.13
CA ARG A 60 24.24 -10.97 9.46
C ARG A 60 23.68 -11.80 10.61
N LYS A 61 22.78 -12.75 10.35
CA LYS A 61 22.07 -13.56 11.36
C LYS A 61 21.21 -12.73 12.32
N THR A 62 20.72 -11.58 11.87
CA THR A 62 19.76 -10.75 12.61
C THR A 62 18.37 -11.39 12.50
N ASP A 63 17.59 -11.35 13.58
CA ASP A 63 16.18 -11.76 13.56
C ASP A 63 15.36 -10.76 12.72
N VAL A 64 15.03 -11.14 11.50
CA VAL A 64 14.29 -10.30 10.54
C VAL A 64 13.13 -11.06 9.93
N LYS A 65 11.98 -10.40 9.87
CA LYS A 65 10.78 -10.86 9.17
C LYS A 65 10.41 -9.88 8.09
N PHE A 66 10.09 -10.41 6.90
CA PHE A 66 9.66 -9.64 5.75
C PHE A 66 8.23 -10.03 5.37
N ILE A 67 7.30 -9.09 5.53
CA ILE A 67 5.89 -9.33 5.26
C ILE A 67 5.35 -8.34 4.24
N CYS A 68 4.46 -8.82 3.38
CA CYS A 68 3.71 -8.01 2.42
C CYS A 68 2.38 -8.69 2.10
N GLY A 69 1.63 -8.13 1.17
CA GLY A 69 0.38 -8.66 0.67
C GLY A 69 -0.18 -7.77 -0.42
N THR A 70 -1.35 -8.11 -0.94
CA THR A 70 -2.10 -7.26 -1.86
C THR A 70 -3.14 -6.44 -1.12
N ASP A 71 -3.35 -5.19 -1.56
CA ASP A 71 -4.53 -4.43 -1.22
C ASP A 71 -5.67 -4.81 -2.17
N GLU A 72 -6.73 -5.39 -1.59
CA GLU A 72 -7.89 -5.92 -2.33
C GLU A 72 -9.14 -5.06 -2.15
N HIS A 73 -9.00 -3.86 -1.63
CA HIS A 73 -10.11 -2.93 -1.39
C HIS A 73 -9.88 -1.58 -2.08
N GLY A 74 -10.97 -0.83 -2.23
CA GLY A 74 -10.92 0.56 -2.68
C GLY A 74 -11.31 0.78 -4.13
N VAL A 75 -11.42 2.06 -4.45
CA VAL A 75 -11.97 2.59 -5.70
C VAL A 75 -11.23 2.10 -6.94
N ALA A 76 -9.92 1.91 -6.86
CA ALA A 76 -9.12 1.47 -8.01
C ALA A 76 -9.54 0.09 -8.54
N ILE A 77 -9.92 -0.83 -7.64
CA ILE A 77 -10.42 -2.16 -7.99
C ILE A 77 -11.83 -2.06 -8.57
N THR A 78 -12.69 -1.24 -7.99
CA THR A 78 -14.06 -1.00 -8.47
C THR A 78 -14.04 -0.42 -9.89
N ILE A 79 -13.21 0.60 -10.15
CA ILE A 79 -13.07 1.19 -11.50
C ILE A 79 -12.56 0.14 -12.49
N LYS A 80 -11.58 -0.67 -12.10
CA LYS A 80 -11.06 -1.75 -12.97
C LYS A 80 -12.16 -2.75 -13.29
N GLY A 81 -12.94 -3.17 -12.30
CA GLY A 81 -14.09 -4.06 -12.51
C GLY A 81 -15.11 -3.47 -13.48
N MET A 82 -15.50 -2.21 -13.29
CA MET A 82 -16.43 -1.54 -14.20
C MET A 82 -15.91 -1.49 -15.64
N LYS A 83 -14.63 -1.21 -15.85
CA LYS A 83 -14.01 -1.17 -17.18
C LYS A 83 -13.95 -2.53 -17.86
N ASP A 84 -13.72 -3.57 -17.10
CA ASP A 84 -13.51 -4.93 -17.60
C ASP A 84 -14.82 -5.75 -17.61
N GLY A 85 -15.94 -5.20 -17.13
CA GLY A 85 -17.21 -5.93 -16.95
C GLY A 85 -17.13 -7.03 -15.88
N MET A 86 -16.31 -6.83 -14.87
CA MET A 86 -16.05 -7.78 -13.78
C MET A 86 -16.51 -7.19 -12.44
N THR A 87 -16.87 -8.07 -11.52
CA THR A 87 -17.06 -7.68 -10.11
C THR A 87 -15.71 -7.37 -9.46
N PRO A 88 -15.65 -6.54 -8.40
CA PRO A 88 -14.42 -6.33 -7.65
C PRO A 88 -13.74 -7.64 -7.17
N ARG A 89 -14.53 -8.63 -6.79
CA ARG A 89 -14.02 -9.94 -6.37
C ARG A 89 -13.31 -10.68 -7.51
N GLU A 90 -13.92 -10.71 -8.70
CA GLU A 90 -13.30 -11.33 -9.89
C GLU A 90 -12.02 -10.62 -10.31
N VAL A 91 -11.94 -9.29 -10.12
CA VAL A 91 -10.69 -8.54 -10.37
C VAL A 91 -9.58 -9.03 -9.44
N VAL A 92 -9.82 -9.08 -8.13
CA VAL A 92 -8.78 -9.50 -7.18
C VAL A 92 -8.41 -10.97 -7.34
N ASP A 93 -9.38 -11.85 -7.61
CA ASP A 93 -9.13 -13.28 -7.86
C ASP A 93 -8.26 -13.51 -9.10
N LYS A 94 -8.34 -12.62 -10.09
CA LYS A 94 -7.50 -12.63 -11.28
C LYS A 94 -6.08 -12.14 -11.00
N TYR A 95 -5.95 -11.01 -10.29
CA TYR A 95 -4.65 -10.32 -10.18
C TYR A 95 -3.82 -10.73 -8.97
N TYR A 96 -4.43 -11.17 -7.87
CA TYR A 96 -3.68 -11.65 -6.70
C TYR A 96 -2.67 -12.76 -7.05
N PRO A 97 -3.08 -13.88 -7.69
CA PRO A 97 -2.13 -14.94 -8.02
C PRO A 97 -1.03 -14.45 -8.97
N LEU A 98 -1.38 -13.59 -9.93
CA LEU A 98 -0.43 -13.04 -10.89
C LEU A 98 0.66 -12.19 -10.20
N ILE A 99 0.27 -11.36 -9.24
CA ILE A 99 1.19 -10.55 -8.44
C ILE A 99 2.08 -11.44 -7.56
N ARG A 100 1.47 -12.38 -6.82
CA ARG A 100 2.19 -13.33 -5.96
C ARG A 100 3.24 -14.10 -6.73
N ASP A 101 2.85 -14.67 -7.86
CA ASP A 101 3.71 -15.53 -8.68
C ASP A 101 4.84 -14.71 -9.32
N SER A 102 4.56 -13.48 -9.77
CA SER A 102 5.60 -12.56 -10.24
C SER A 102 6.66 -12.26 -9.18
N PHE A 103 6.26 -12.02 -7.93
CA PHE A 103 7.23 -11.85 -6.84
C PHE A 103 8.04 -13.11 -6.57
N GLN A 104 7.40 -14.26 -6.64
CA GLN A 104 8.06 -15.55 -6.46
C GLN A 104 9.09 -15.82 -7.58
N GLU A 105 8.72 -15.57 -8.83
CA GLU A 105 9.61 -15.72 -9.99
C GLU A 105 10.80 -14.75 -9.92
N MET A 106 10.59 -13.54 -9.41
CA MET A 106 11.67 -12.57 -9.16
C MET A 106 12.50 -12.91 -7.92
N GLY A 107 12.15 -13.96 -7.19
CA GLY A 107 12.89 -14.43 -6.02
C GLY A 107 12.77 -13.51 -4.81
N ILE A 108 11.75 -12.64 -4.72
CA ILE A 108 11.51 -11.81 -3.54
C ILE A 108 11.22 -12.70 -2.33
N SER A 109 11.97 -12.52 -1.25
CA SER A 109 12.05 -13.48 -0.15
C SER A 109 11.12 -13.15 1.02
N PHE A 110 9.83 -12.88 0.76
CA PHE A 110 8.84 -12.68 1.81
C PHE A 110 8.75 -13.89 2.75
N ASP A 111 8.71 -13.65 4.06
CA ASP A 111 8.31 -14.68 5.03
C ASP A 111 6.80 -14.94 4.96
N ILE A 112 6.02 -13.87 4.73
CA ILE A 112 4.57 -13.96 4.53
C ILE A 112 4.18 -12.99 3.41
N PHE A 113 3.47 -13.53 2.40
CA PHE A 113 2.75 -12.75 1.42
C PHE A 113 1.25 -13.09 1.52
N SER A 114 0.42 -12.11 1.89
CA SER A 114 -0.99 -12.32 2.22
C SER A 114 -1.88 -11.40 1.36
N TRP A 115 -3.11 -11.17 1.79
CA TRP A 115 -4.07 -10.29 1.11
C TRP A 115 -5.06 -9.69 2.11
N THR A 116 -5.57 -8.49 1.84
CA THR A 116 -6.41 -7.73 2.78
C THR A 116 -7.84 -8.26 2.90
N SER A 117 -8.36 -9.02 1.93
CA SER A 117 -9.68 -9.66 2.03
C SER A 117 -9.67 -11.01 2.76
N LYS A 118 -8.57 -11.37 3.41
CA LYS A 118 -8.49 -12.58 4.24
C LYS A 118 -9.27 -12.40 5.54
N GLN A 119 -9.97 -13.45 5.98
CA GLN A 119 -10.83 -13.41 7.17
C GLN A 119 -10.10 -12.90 8.41
N ILE A 120 -8.90 -13.40 8.68
CA ILE A 120 -8.09 -12.93 9.81
C ILE A 120 -7.77 -11.43 9.74
N HIS A 121 -7.61 -10.87 8.53
CA HIS A 121 -7.39 -9.44 8.35
C HIS A 121 -8.62 -8.65 8.74
N TYR A 122 -9.82 -9.05 8.28
CA TYR A 122 -11.08 -8.40 8.67
C TYR A 122 -11.27 -8.40 10.18
N GLU A 123 -11.09 -9.54 10.81
CA GLU A 123 -11.25 -9.68 12.27
C GLU A 123 -10.27 -8.78 13.04
N THR A 124 -9.00 -8.78 12.61
CA THR A 124 -7.95 -7.98 13.25
C THR A 124 -8.20 -6.48 13.09
N VAL A 125 -8.52 -6.03 11.86
CA VAL A 125 -8.78 -4.61 11.59
C VAL A 125 -10.03 -4.13 12.31
N ALA A 126 -11.11 -4.92 12.30
CA ALA A 126 -12.35 -4.56 13.01
C ALA A 126 -12.12 -4.46 14.51
N ALA A 127 -11.41 -5.40 15.11
CA ALA A 127 -11.08 -5.37 16.53
C ALA A 127 -10.19 -4.17 16.90
N PHE A 128 -9.19 -3.87 16.05
CA PHE A 128 -8.29 -2.73 16.24
C PHE A 128 -9.03 -1.40 16.13
N PHE A 129 -9.86 -1.24 15.08
CA PHE A 129 -10.70 -0.06 14.90
C PHE A 129 -11.63 0.15 16.09
N LYS A 130 -12.34 -0.93 16.49
CA LYS A 130 -13.25 -0.86 17.64
C LYS A 130 -12.53 -0.42 18.91
N LYS A 131 -11.34 -0.96 19.17
CA LYS A 131 -10.57 -0.56 20.33
C LYS A 131 -10.24 0.95 20.32
N LEU A 132 -9.76 1.48 19.19
CA LEU A 132 -9.46 2.91 19.07
C LEU A 132 -10.71 3.79 19.23
N TYR A 133 -11.86 3.33 18.71
CA TYR A 133 -13.13 4.00 18.87
C TYR A 133 -13.59 4.02 20.34
N ASP A 134 -13.55 2.87 21.00
CA ASP A 134 -13.92 2.74 22.42
C ASP A 134 -12.98 3.56 23.33
N ASP A 135 -11.72 3.71 22.95
CA ASP A 135 -10.73 4.55 23.65
C ASP A 135 -10.92 6.07 23.38
N GLY A 136 -11.88 6.46 22.54
CA GLY A 136 -12.22 7.86 22.25
C GLY A 136 -11.14 8.58 21.40
N LEU A 137 -10.38 7.85 20.57
CA LEU A 137 -9.30 8.40 19.76
C LEU A 137 -9.77 8.92 18.40
N PHE A 138 -11.06 8.78 18.07
CA PHE A 138 -11.62 9.29 16.82
C PHE A 138 -12.41 10.58 17.05
N GLU A 139 -12.35 11.46 16.07
CA GLU A 139 -13.15 12.65 15.95
C GLU A 139 -14.11 12.47 14.76
N GLU A 140 -15.40 12.68 14.97
CA GLU A 140 -16.39 12.64 13.90
C GLU A 140 -16.48 14.01 13.23
N ARG A 141 -16.44 14.04 11.91
CA ARG A 141 -16.58 15.26 11.09
C ARG A 141 -17.51 15.00 9.91
N GLU A 142 -18.34 15.95 9.62
CA GLU A 142 -19.15 15.96 8.41
C GLU A 142 -18.37 16.67 7.28
N THR A 143 -18.38 16.09 6.09
CA THR A 143 -17.78 16.67 4.88
C THR A 143 -18.76 16.59 3.71
N GLU A 144 -18.74 17.60 2.85
CA GLU A 144 -19.49 17.56 1.59
C GLU A 144 -18.73 16.71 0.56
N GLN A 145 -19.46 15.84 -0.15
CA GLN A 145 -18.90 15.01 -1.20
C GLN A 145 -19.82 15.01 -2.42
N PHE A 146 -19.25 14.86 -3.60
CA PHE A 146 -20.00 14.67 -4.82
C PHE A 146 -20.76 13.36 -4.81
N PHE A 147 -22.01 13.39 -5.23
CA PHE A 147 -22.89 12.24 -5.25
C PHE A 147 -23.51 12.06 -6.64
N ASP A 148 -23.35 10.88 -7.22
CA ASP A 148 -24.00 10.49 -8.48
C ASP A 148 -25.40 9.97 -8.18
N THR A 149 -26.42 10.74 -8.55
CA THR A 149 -27.82 10.41 -8.30
C THR A 149 -28.34 9.27 -9.18
N GLU A 150 -27.76 9.07 -10.37
CA GLU A 150 -28.16 7.98 -11.27
C GLU A 150 -27.67 6.63 -10.77
N LYS A 151 -26.44 6.59 -10.29
CA LYS A 151 -25.80 5.37 -9.78
C LYS A 151 -25.96 5.19 -8.27
N ASN A 152 -26.55 6.18 -7.58
CA ASN A 152 -26.74 6.20 -6.13
C ASN A 152 -25.43 5.93 -5.38
N LEU A 153 -24.37 6.68 -5.72
CA LEU A 153 -23.01 6.43 -5.29
C LEU A 153 -22.31 7.75 -4.94
N PHE A 154 -21.61 7.80 -3.81
CA PHE A 154 -20.66 8.86 -3.52
C PHE A 154 -19.42 8.73 -4.40
N LEU A 155 -18.99 9.85 -4.98
CA LEU A 155 -17.84 9.89 -5.88
C LEU A 155 -16.58 10.18 -5.07
N ALA A 156 -15.64 9.23 -5.07
CA ALA A 156 -14.29 9.54 -4.66
C ALA A 156 -13.62 10.49 -5.67
N ASP A 157 -12.63 11.23 -5.23
CA ASP A 157 -11.85 12.18 -6.04
C ASP A 157 -11.34 11.61 -7.37
N ARG A 158 -11.02 10.32 -7.42
CA ARG A 158 -10.60 9.61 -8.64
C ARG A 158 -11.68 9.43 -9.72
N TYR A 159 -12.94 9.67 -9.40
CA TYR A 159 -14.04 9.69 -10.36
C TYR A 159 -14.28 11.09 -10.94
N ILE A 160 -13.66 12.12 -10.37
CA ILE A 160 -13.85 13.50 -10.74
C ILE A 160 -12.75 13.88 -11.73
N ILE A 161 -13.15 14.26 -12.94
CA ILE A 161 -12.26 14.77 -13.96
C ILE A 161 -12.58 16.25 -14.14
N GLY A 162 -11.57 17.08 -14.17
CA GLY A 162 -11.74 18.51 -14.34
C GLY A 162 -10.49 19.17 -14.90
N THR A 163 -10.65 20.41 -15.32
CA THR A 163 -9.53 21.22 -15.80
C THR A 163 -8.96 22.06 -14.67
N CYS A 164 -7.64 22.27 -14.71
CA CYS A 164 -6.98 23.15 -13.75
C CYS A 164 -7.54 24.60 -13.87
N PRO A 165 -8.07 25.22 -12.80
CA PRO A 165 -8.65 26.56 -12.85
C PRO A 165 -7.61 27.65 -13.16
N VAL A 166 -6.32 27.34 -13.06
CA VAL A 166 -5.23 28.31 -13.30
C VAL A 166 -4.71 28.23 -14.73
N CYS A 167 -4.46 27.03 -15.26
CA CYS A 167 -3.83 26.85 -16.58
C CYS A 167 -4.76 26.20 -17.63
N GLY A 168 -5.95 25.73 -17.26
CA GLY A 168 -6.92 25.12 -18.17
C GLY A 168 -6.53 23.72 -18.67
N ASN A 169 -5.45 23.10 -18.17
CA ASN A 169 -5.08 21.74 -18.55
C ASN A 169 -5.91 20.71 -17.77
N GLU A 170 -6.21 19.56 -18.45
CA GLU A 170 -6.81 18.37 -17.85
C GLU A 170 -5.82 17.62 -16.94
#